data_3b56b92f137a04ccd4e2e538abecddc6
#
_entry.id   3b56b92f137a04ccd4e2e538abecddc6
#
_cell.length_a   1.000
_cell.length_b   1.000
_cell.length_c   1.000
_cell.angle_alpha   90.00
_cell.angle_beta   90.00
_cell.angle_gamma   90.00
#
_symmetry.space_group_name_H-M   'P 1'
#
loop_
_entity.id
_entity.type
_entity.pdbx_description
1 polymer ?
#
loop_
_entity_poly.entity_id
_entity_poly.type
_entity_poly.pdbx_seq_one_letter_code
_entity_poly.pdbx_strand_id
1 'polypeptide(L)'
;MVRGLAAEGVTLSVDTMRASVAEQALAAGAALVNDVSGGLADPAMIPVVAAAGAPFVVMHWRGFLEGGSIEGVYTDVVTEVAEELHARVEAVLEGGVAADRVIVDPGLGFSKGADHDLALLARLDRVLALGHPVPRRRLPQAVPRPRPGRPGRRSPPARERDAATAAVSALAAQAGAWAVRVHEVRATADAVRVTRAIAQARTTDPTPPESGAHGAEGAR
;
A
#
# COMPACT_ATOMS: atom_id res chain seq x y z
N MET A 1 -15.48 -9.87 -19.34
CA MET A 1 -14.06 -9.54 -19.13
C MET A 1 -13.47 -10.31 -17.95
N VAL A 2 -13.92 -10.14 -16.69
CA VAL A 2 -13.34 -10.83 -15.50
C VAL A 2 -13.27 -12.34 -15.71
N ARG A 3 -14.39 -13.00 -16.04
CA ARG A 3 -14.45 -14.45 -16.26
C ARG A 3 -13.49 -14.94 -17.35
N GLY A 4 -13.34 -14.19 -18.45
CA GLY A 4 -12.41 -14.57 -19.53
C GLY A 4 -10.96 -14.53 -19.08
N LEU A 5 -10.53 -13.47 -18.39
CA LEU A 5 -9.16 -13.34 -17.88
C LEU A 5 -8.87 -14.32 -16.73
N ALA A 6 -9.85 -14.59 -15.86
CA ALA A 6 -9.71 -15.60 -14.81
C ALA A 6 -9.50 -17.01 -15.40
N ALA A 7 -10.21 -17.35 -16.49
CA ALA A 7 -10.04 -18.61 -17.19
C ALA A 7 -8.64 -18.79 -17.81
N GLU A 8 -7.97 -17.69 -18.15
CA GLU A 8 -6.57 -17.67 -18.61
C GLU A 8 -5.54 -17.69 -17.46
N GLY A 9 -5.99 -17.87 -16.20
CA GLY A 9 -5.12 -17.93 -15.04
C GLY A 9 -4.61 -16.56 -14.55
N VAL A 10 -5.17 -15.45 -15.03
CA VAL A 10 -4.78 -14.11 -14.58
C VAL A 10 -5.35 -13.84 -13.21
N THR A 11 -4.50 -13.44 -12.25
CA THR A 11 -4.94 -12.96 -10.93
C THR A 11 -5.53 -11.56 -11.07
N LEU A 12 -6.79 -11.41 -10.71
CA LEU A 12 -7.54 -10.16 -10.92
C LEU A 12 -7.93 -9.50 -9.60
N SER A 13 -7.69 -8.19 -9.50
CA SER A 13 -8.26 -7.32 -8.48
C SER A 13 -9.42 -6.53 -9.08
N VAL A 14 -10.57 -6.48 -8.39
CA VAL A 14 -11.66 -5.57 -8.74
C VAL A 14 -11.57 -4.32 -7.87
N ASP A 15 -11.59 -3.14 -8.51
CA ASP A 15 -11.59 -1.83 -7.83
C ASP A 15 -13.03 -1.29 -7.85
N THR A 16 -13.68 -1.29 -6.69
CA THR A 16 -15.07 -0.86 -6.57
C THR A 16 -15.44 -0.53 -5.14
N MET A 17 -16.31 0.45 -4.95
CA MET A 17 -16.97 0.79 -3.68
C MET A 17 -18.41 0.23 -3.60
N ARG A 18 -18.84 -0.59 -4.57
CA ARG A 18 -20.18 -1.15 -4.61
C ARG A 18 -20.14 -2.64 -4.32
N ALA A 19 -20.80 -3.08 -3.27
CA ALA A 19 -20.86 -4.47 -2.86
C ALA A 19 -21.39 -5.39 -3.97
N SER A 20 -22.44 -4.97 -4.67
CA SER A 20 -23.00 -5.76 -5.77
C SER A 20 -22.06 -5.98 -6.94
N VAL A 21 -21.13 -5.04 -7.19
CA VAL A 21 -20.08 -5.20 -8.21
C VAL A 21 -18.98 -6.12 -7.72
N ALA A 22 -18.59 -5.99 -6.44
CA ALA A 22 -17.61 -6.87 -5.81
C ALA A 22 -18.10 -8.33 -5.83
N GLU A 23 -19.35 -8.58 -5.43
CA GLU A 23 -19.97 -9.91 -5.43
C GLU A 23 -19.95 -10.55 -6.83
N GLN A 24 -20.41 -9.83 -7.86
CA GLN A 24 -20.40 -10.31 -9.24
C GLN A 24 -18.99 -10.56 -9.77
N ALA A 25 -18.02 -9.70 -9.42
CA ALA A 25 -16.64 -9.86 -9.85
C ALA A 25 -15.98 -11.08 -9.20
N LEU A 26 -16.20 -11.28 -7.88
CA LEU A 26 -15.72 -12.45 -7.15
C LEU A 26 -16.34 -13.75 -7.72
N ALA A 27 -17.64 -13.76 -7.96
CA ALA A 27 -18.33 -14.89 -8.61
C ALA A 27 -17.84 -15.15 -10.03
N ALA A 28 -17.28 -14.15 -10.70
CA ALA A 28 -16.67 -14.25 -12.03
C ALA A 28 -15.17 -14.64 -12.01
N GLY A 29 -14.56 -14.81 -10.82
CA GLY A 29 -13.18 -15.23 -10.64
C GLY A 29 -12.19 -14.11 -10.30
N ALA A 30 -12.65 -12.94 -9.86
CA ALA A 30 -11.75 -11.96 -9.25
C ALA A 30 -11.19 -12.53 -7.93
N ALA A 31 -9.90 -12.32 -7.69
CA ALA A 31 -9.19 -12.89 -6.56
C ALA A 31 -9.08 -11.92 -5.37
N LEU A 32 -9.42 -10.64 -5.56
CA LEU A 32 -9.18 -9.57 -4.58
C LEU A 32 -10.16 -8.43 -4.82
N VAL A 33 -10.69 -7.84 -3.75
CA VAL A 33 -11.46 -6.60 -3.80
C VAL A 33 -10.60 -5.45 -3.28
N ASN A 34 -10.49 -4.39 -4.09
CA ASN A 34 -9.91 -3.11 -3.69
C ASN A 34 -11.03 -2.09 -3.54
N ASP A 35 -11.27 -1.65 -2.31
CA ASP A 35 -12.26 -0.61 -2.02
C ASP A 35 -11.57 0.61 -1.41
N VAL A 36 -11.53 1.70 -2.16
CA VAL A 36 -10.90 2.96 -1.73
C VAL A 36 -11.56 3.56 -0.49
N SER A 37 -12.79 3.18 -0.19
CA SER A 37 -13.50 3.60 1.03
C SER A 37 -13.25 2.66 2.22
N GLY A 38 -12.62 1.51 2.01
CA GLY A 38 -12.46 0.49 3.04
C GLY A 38 -13.79 -0.05 3.58
N GLY A 39 -14.84 -0.10 2.76
CA GLY A 39 -16.18 -0.54 3.11
C GLY A 39 -17.08 0.55 3.72
N LEU A 40 -16.65 1.83 3.71
CA LEU A 40 -17.47 2.93 4.26
C LEU A 40 -18.56 3.41 3.31
N ALA A 41 -18.34 3.29 1.99
CA ALA A 41 -19.27 3.79 0.99
C ALA A 41 -20.50 2.89 0.79
N ASP A 42 -20.36 1.58 1.02
CA ASP A 42 -21.45 0.60 0.89
C ASP A 42 -21.44 -0.35 2.10
N PRO A 43 -22.41 -0.30 2.99
CA PRO A 43 -22.46 -1.13 4.21
C PRO A 43 -22.54 -2.64 3.91
N ALA A 44 -22.94 -3.04 2.71
CA ALA A 44 -22.96 -4.44 2.29
C ALA A 44 -21.59 -4.97 1.85
N MET A 45 -20.58 -4.11 1.68
CA MET A 45 -19.25 -4.51 1.16
C MET A 45 -18.57 -5.53 2.07
N ILE A 46 -18.48 -5.24 3.36
CA ILE A 46 -17.80 -6.13 4.32
C ILE A 46 -18.49 -7.49 4.40
N PRO A 47 -19.82 -7.59 4.56
CA PRO A 47 -20.53 -8.88 4.49
C PRO A 47 -20.26 -9.69 3.21
N VAL A 48 -20.26 -9.05 2.05
CA VAL A 48 -19.98 -9.70 0.76
C VAL A 48 -18.57 -10.27 0.71
N VAL A 49 -17.58 -9.47 1.11
CA VAL A 49 -16.16 -9.89 1.10
C VAL A 49 -15.92 -11.02 2.13
N ALA A 50 -16.49 -10.90 3.32
CA ALA A 50 -16.40 -11.90 4.37
C ALA A 50 -16.98 -13.25 3.92
N ALA A 51 -18.19 -13.22 3.35
CA ALA A 51 -18.85 -14.42 2.84
C ALA A 51 -18.07 -15.11 1.72
N ALA A 52 -17.40 -14.33 0.87
CA ALA A 52 -16.55 -14.85 -0.21
C ALA A 52 -15.18 -15.35 0.28
N GLY A 53 -14.76 -15.02 1.51
CA GLY A 53 -13.40 -15.27 2.02
C GLY A 53 -12.30 -14.61 1.19
N ALA A 54 -12.61 -13.53 0.47
CA ALA A 54 -11.70 -12.88 -0.46
C ALA A 54 -10.75 -11.92 0.27
N PRO A 55 -9.50 -11.76 -0.19
CA PRO A 55 -8.65 -10.66 0.22
C PRO A 55 -9.30 -9.30 -0.04
N PHE A 56 -9.19 -8.40 0.94
CA PHE A 56 -9.80 -7.09 0.92
C PHE A 56 -8.78 -5.99 1.20
N VAL A 57 -8.66 -5.01 0.29
CA VAL A 57 -7.83 -3.84 0.49
C VAL A 57 -8.65 -2.79 1.22
N VAL A 58 -8.17 -2.41 2.39
CA VAL A 58 -8.71 -1.37 3.26
C VAL A 58 -7.85 -0.14 3.11
N MET A 59 -8.33 0.85 2.36
CA MET A 59 -7.61 2.10 2.15
C MET A 59 -8.07 3.17 3.12
N HIS A 60 -7.14 4.02 3.55
CA HIS A 60 -7.46 5.22 4.31
C HIS A 60 -8.23 6.23 3.45
N TRP A 61 -9.44 6.58 3.89
CA TRP A 61 -10.36 7.45 3.17
C TRP A 61 -11.14 8.38 4.12
N ARG A 62 -11.18 9.66 3.79
CA ARG A 62 -11.94 10.70 4.53
C ARG A 62 -13.16 11.23 3.75
N GLY A 63 -13.77 10.37 2.95
CA GLY A 63 -14.97 10.71 2.18
C GLY A 63 -14.68 11.34 0.82
N PHE A 64 -15.74 11.63 0.11
CA PHE A 64 -15.70 12.49 -1.08
C PHE A 64 -15.58 13.93 -0.59
N LEU A 65 -14.51 14.60 -0.98
CA LEU A 65 -14.28 15.97 -0.58
C LEU A 65 -15.23 16.89 -1.36
N GLU A 66 -16.16 17.52 -0.65
CA GLU A 66 -17.07 18.51 -1.22
C GLU A 66 -16.29 19.74 -1.69
N GLY A 67 -16.76 20.37 -2.78
CA GLY A 67 -16.17 21.62 -3.28
C GLY A 67 -14.85 21.47 -4.04
N GLY A 68 -14.45 20.25 -4.43
CA GLY A 68 -13.25 20.03 -5.27
C GLY A 68 -11.92 20.16 -4.52
N SER A 69 -11.93 20.34 -3.21
CA SER A 69 -10.73 20.18 -2.39
C SER A 69 -10.32 18.72 -2.37
N ILE A 70 -9.04 18.46 -2.65
CA ILE A 70 -8.51 17.09 -2.69
C ILE A 70 -7.73 16.79 -1.41
N GLU A 71 -7.50 17.79 -0.58
CA GLU A 71 -6.67 17.72 0.61
C GLU A 71 -7.51 17.74 1.88
N GLY A 72 -7.42 16.67 2.67
CA GLY A 72 -7.90 16.66 4.04
C GLY A 72 -7.04 17.55 4.94
N VAL A 73 -7.62 18.07 6.00
CA VAL A 73 -6.89 18.80 7.04
C VAL A 73 -6.30 17.79 8.01
N TYR A 74 -4.98 17.85 8.23
CA TYR A 74 -4.24 17.01 9.18
C TYR A 74 -3.39 17.89 10.08
N THR A 75 -3.34 17.54 11.36
CA THR A 75 -2.38 18.08 12.31
C THR A 75 -1.10 17.23 12.30
N ASP A 76 -1.24 15.92 12.37
CA ASP A 76 -0.18 14.92 12.16
C ASP A 76 -0.72 13.81 11.26
N VAL A 77 -0.43 13.94 9.97
CA VAL A 77 -0.94 13.00 8.96
C VAL A 77 -0.51 11.55 9.20
N VAL A 78 0.67 11.32 9.77
CA VAL A 78 1.18 9.96 10.00
C VAL A 78 0.40 9.30 11.14
N THR A 79 0.22 10.00 12.25
CA THR A 79 -0.52 9.49 13.39
C THR A 79 -2.00 9.34 13.08
N GLU A 80 -2.63 10.34 12.50
CA GLU A 80 -4.06 10.31 12.17
C GLU A 80 -4.40 9.23 11.15
N VAL A 81 -3.61 9.08 10.08
CA VAL A 81 -3.81 8.00 9.10
C VAL A 81 -3.61 6.62 9.74
N ALA A 82 -2.64 6.48 10.64
CA ALA A 82 -2.42 5.22 11.33
C ALA A 82 -3.60 4.85 12.24
N GLU A 83 -4.08 5.80 13.05
CA GLU A 83 -5.21 5.58 13.95
C GLU A 83 -6.52 5.31 13.21
N GLU A 84 -6.82 6.08 12.15
CA GLU A 84 -8.02 5.88 11.35
C GLU A 84 -8.01 4.56 10.58
N LEU A 85 -6.86 4.16 10.03
CA LEU A 85 -6.70 2.84 9.40
C LEU A 85 -6.86 1.71 10.43
N HIS A 86 -6.30 1.88 11.63
CA HIS A 86 -6.45 0.91 12.70
C HIS A 86 -7.94 0.68 13.03
N ALA A 87 -8.66 1.76 13.33
CA ALA A 87 -10.09 1.69 13.60
C ALA A 87 -10.89 1.07 12.44
N ARG A 88 -10.47 1.36 11.18
CA ARG A 88 -11.13 0.79 10.01
C ARG A 88 -10.86 -0.71 9.88
N VAL A 89 -9.63 -1.16 10.13
CA VAL A 89 -9.27 -2.59 10.13
C VAL A 89 -10.06 -3.34 11.19
N GLU A 90 -10.17 -2.80 12.40
CA GLU A 90 -10.98 -3.39 13.47
C GLU A 90 -12.43 -3.62 13.02
N ALA A 91 -13.07 -2.60 12.48
CA ALA A 91 -14.44 -2.71 11.99
C ALA A 91 -14.59 -3.74 10.85
N VAL A 92 -13.56 -3.92 10.01
CA VAL A 92 -13.55 -4.93 8.94
C VAL A 92 -13.41 -6.35 9.52
N LEU A 93 -12.59 -6.52 10.56
CA LEU A 93 -12.43 -7.79 11.26
C LEU A 93 -13.71 -8.17 12.04
N GLU A 94 -14.30 -7.20 12.75
CA GLU A 94 -15.60 -7.37 13.43
C GLU A 94 -16.71 -7.75 12.46
N GLY A 95 -16.65 -7.23 11.22
CA GLY A 95 -17.56 -7.57 10.13
C GLY A 95 -17.34 -8.96 9.52
N GLY A 96 -16.37 -9.74 10.04
CA GLY A 96 -16.14 -11.14 9.68
C GLY A 96 -15.10 -11.41 8.61
N VAL A 97 -14.37 -10.38 8.12
CA VAL A 97 -13.25 -10.61 7.22
C VAL A 97 -12.08 -11.20 8.01
N ALA A 98 -11.55 -12.32 7.57
CA ALA A 98 -10.42 -12.97 8.24
C ALA A 98 -9.16 -12.09 8.22
N ALA A 99 -8.42 -12.06 9.33
CA ALA A 99 -7.26 -11.18 9.50
C ALA A 99 -6.17 -11.36 8.42
N ASP A 100 -5.97 -12.61 7.96
CA ASP A 100 -5.02 -12.94 6.88
C ASP A 100 -5.50 -12.49 5.49
N ARG A 101 -6.73 -12.01 5.38
CA ARG A 101 -7.35 -11.50 4.16
C ARG A 101 -7.35 -9.97 4.08
N VAL A 102 -7.05 -9.28 5.18
CA VAL A 102 -7.00 -7.80 5.19
C VAL A 102 -5.66 -7.31 4.65
N ILE A 103 -5.74 -6.35 3.73
CA ILE A 103 -4.60 -5.65 3.13
C ILE A 103 -4.79 -4.16 3.41
N VAL A 104 -3.79 -3.50 4.00
CA VAL A 104 -3.90 -2.09 4.40
C VAL A 104 -3.22 -1.18 3.39
N ASP A 105 -3.88 -0.09 3.01
CA ASP A 105 -3.37 0.95 2.11
C ASP A 105 -3.46 2.34 2.77
N PRO A 106 -2.35 3.06 2.97
CA PRO A 106 -2.38 4.41 3.52
C PRO A 106 -3.06 5.44 2.61
N GLY A 107 -3.43 5.09 1.39
CA GLY A 107 -4.14 5.95 0.45
C GLY A 107 -3.30 7.14 -0.01
N LEU A 108 -2.04 6.91 -0.43
CA LEU A 108 -1.20 7.96 -1.00
C LEU A 108 -1.87 8.58 -2.23
N GLY A 109 -1.89 9.91 -2.30
CA GLY A 109 -2.57 10.65 -3.36
C GLY A 109 -4.10 10.77 -3.22
N PHE A 110 -4.68 10.23 -2.13
CA PHE A 110 -6.10 10.36 -1.81
C PHE A 110 -6.29 11.18 -0.54
N SER A 111 -7.10 12.24 -0.59
CA SER A 111 -7.38 13.14 0.54
C SER A 111 -6.12 13.72 1.21
N LYS A 112 -5.00 13.77 0.50
CA LYS A 112 -3.69 14.19 1.00
C LYS A 112 -2.97 15.07 0.00
N GLY A 113 -2.25 16.07 0.49
CA GLY A 113 -1.33 16.87 -0.29
C GLY A 113 0.03 16.18 -0.48
N ALA A 114 0.87 16.73 -1.35
CA ALA A 114 2.19 16.17 -1.66
C ALA A 114 3.10 16.08 -0.40
N ASP A 115 3.01 17.03 0.51
CA ASP A 115 3.80 17.02 1.74
C ASP A 115 3.29 15.95 2.71
N HIS A 116 1.98 15.70 2.76
CA HIS A 116 1.38 14.59 3.51
C HIS A 116 1.81 13.23 2.96
N ASP A 117 1.80 13.06 1.64
CA ASP A 117 2.27 11.83 0.99
C ASP A 117 3.74 11.56 1.29
N LEU A 118 4.59 12.58 1.25
CA LEU A 118 6.01 12.46 1.58
C LEU A 118 6.23 12.13 3.07
N ALA A 119 5.46 12.72 3.98
CA ALA A 119 5.53 12.40 5.40
C ALA A 119 5.15 10.95 5.67
N LEU A 120 4.09 10.45 5.04
CA LEU A 120 3.67 9.04 5.14
C LEU A 120 4.72 8.09 4.56
N LEU A 121 5.32 8.43 3.42
CA LEU A 121 6.39 7.63 2.81
C LEU A 121 7.64 7.60 3.70
N ALA A 122 8.02 8.73 4.28
CA ALA A 122 9.17 8.81 5.19
C ALA A 122 8.98 8.01 6.49
N ARG A 123 7.73 7.74 6.87
CA ARG A 123 7.34 7.00 8.08
C ARG A 123 6.44 5.81 7.75
N LEU A 124 6.67 5.20 6.60
CA LEU A 124 5.88 4.05 6.15
C LEU A 124 5.96 2.90 7.15
N ASP A 125 7.07 2.74 7.86
CA ASP A 125 7.26 1.82 8.96
C ASP A 125 6.19 1.97 10.04
N ARG A 126 5.79 3.18 10.40
CA ARG A 126 4.74 3.44 11.40
C ARG A 126 3.37 2.99 10.93
N VAL A 127 3.00 3.33 9.70
CA VAL A 127 1.76 2.83 9.08
C VAL A 127 1.81 1.32 8.95
N LEU A 128 3.00 0.79 8.67
CA LEU A 128 3.24 -0.63 8.55
C LEU A 128 3.27 -1.35 9.93
N ALA A 129 3.52 -0.67 11.02
CA ALA A 129 3.57 -1.22 12.36
C ALA A 129 2.22 -1.23 13.09
N LEU A 130 1.11 -0.89 12.40
CA LEU A 130 -0.23 -0.97 12.97
C LEU A 130 -0.43 -2.37 13.56
N GLY A 131 -0.44 -2.42 14.90
CA GLY A 131 -0.17 -3.56 15.77
C GLY A 131 -1.17 -4.70 15.76
N HIS A 132 -1.70 -5.09 14.61
CA HIS A 132 -2.48 -6.29 14.47
C HIS A 132 -1.63 -7.47 13.97
N PRO A 133 -1.96 -8.69 14.35
CA PRO A 133 -1.38 -9.90 13.79
C PRO A 133 -1.85 -10.14 12.34
N VAL A 134 -2.06 -9.06 11.57
CA VAL A 134 -2.39 -9.16 10.16
C VAL A 134 -1.12 -9.56 9.42
N PRO A 135 -1.10 -10.71 8.75
CA PRO A 135 0.06 -11.11 7.98
C PRO A 135 0.39 -10.03 6.94
N ARG A 136 1.65 -9.73 6.81
CA ARG A 136 2.37 -8.66 6.13
C ARG A 136 1.93 -8.33 4.68
N ARG A 137 0.64 -8.24 4.39
CA ARG A 137 0.13 -7.87 3.08
C ARG A 137 -0.31 -6.40 3.10
N ARG A 138 0.53 -5.52 2.58
CA ARG A 138 0.34 -4.07 2.65
C ARG A 138 0.61 -3.46 1.29
N LEU A 139 -0.36 -2.72 0.78
CA LEU A 139 -0.31 -2.02 -0.51
C LEU A 139 -0.15 -0.52 -0.26
N PRO A 140 1.01 0.10 -0.50
CA PRO A 140 1.01 1.51 -0.80
C PRO A 140 0.63 1.72 -2.26
N GLN A 141 -0.42 2.49 -2.50
CA GLN A 141 -0.64 3.08 -3.82
C GLN A 141 0.42 4.16 -4.01
N ALA A 142 1.46 3.86 -4.78
CA ALA A 142 2.52 4.82 -5.01
C ALA A 142 2.15 5.78 -6.13
N VAL A 143 1.42 6.85 -5.83
CA VAL A 143 1.37 8.02 -6.69
C VAL A 143 1.54 9.28 -5.83
N PRO A 144 2.78 9.70 -5.51
CA PRO A 144 2.98 11.01 -4.96
C PRO A 144 2.47 12.03 -5.97
N ARG A 145 1.54 12.88 -5.55
CA ARG A 145 1.25 14.08 -6.32
C ARG A 145 2.51 14.95 -6.32
N PRO A 146 2.93 15.49 -7.47
CA PRO A 146 4.04 16.42 -7.46
C PRO A 146 3.69 17.58 -6.52
N ARG A 147 4.68 18.04 -5.73
CA ARG A 147 4.56 19.32 -5.02
C ARG A 147 3.99 20.36 -5.97
N PRO A 148 3.02 21.20 -5.55
CA PRO A 148 2.66 22.35 -6.33
C PRO A 148 3.95 23.09 -6.65
N GLY A 149 4.27 23.18 -7.94
CA GLY A 149 5.45 23.87 -8.40
C GLY A 149 5.41 25.31 -7.92
N ARG A 150 6.57 25.99 -7.96
CA ARG A 150 6.62 27.46 -7.80
C ARG A 150 5.42 28.09 -8.51
N PRO A 151 4.79 29.17 -7.96
CA PRO A 151 3.67 29.81 -8.59
C PRO A 151 3.88 29.99 -10.09
N GLY A 152 2.98 29.44 -10.93
CA GLY A 152 3.08 29.49 -12.39
C GLY A 152 3.53 28.19 -13.09
N ARG A 153 4.01 27.16 -12.41
CA ARG A 153 4.30 25.85 -13.03
C ARG A 153 3.11 24.91 -12.88
N ARG A 154 2.54 24.48 -14.01
CA ARG A 154 1.54 23.40 -14.07
C ARG A 154 2.20 22.10 -13.61
N SER A 155 1.44 21.29 -12.88
CA SER A 155 1.87 19.89 -12.56
C SER A 155 2.16 19.13 -13.86
N PRO A 156 3.24 18.35 -13.92
CA PRO A 156 3.54 17.52 -15.08
C PRO A 156 2.38 16.60 -15.43
N PRO A 157 2.16 16.30 -16.72
CA PRO A 157 1.20 15.28 -17.14
C PRO A 157 1.46 13.94 -16.45
N ALA A 158 0.44 13.06 -16.36
CA ALA A 158 0.56 11.79 -15.66
C ALA A 158 1.74 10.94 -16.13
N ARG A 159 2.00 10.90 -17.45
CA ARG A 159 3.12 10.13 -18.05
C ARG A 159 4.52 10.65 -17.66
N GLU A 160 4.65 11.93 -17.34
CA GLU A 160 5.92 12.49 -16.86
C GLU A 160 6.21 12.17 -15.39
N ARG A 161 5.28 11.52 -14.70
CA ARG A 161 5.40 11.10 -13.28
C ARG A 161 5.79 9.64 -13.11
N ASP A 162 5.90 8.87 -14.17
CA ASP A 162 6.17 7.43 -14.12
C ASP A 162 7.52 7.11 -13.46
N ALA A 163 8.56 7.91 -13.75
CA ALA A 163 9.86 7.77 -13.10
C ALA A 163 9.79 8.01 -11.58
N ALA A 164 9.05 9.04 -11.14
CA ALA A 164 8.84 9.29 -9.72
C ALA A 164 8.03 8.16 -9.05
N THR A 165 7.04 7.62 -9.76
CA THR A 165 6.24 6.48 -9.30
C THR A 165 7.11 5.23 -9.13
N ALA A 166 8.02 4.95 -10.08
CA ALA A 166 8.95 3.83 -9.98
C ALA A 166 9.91 3.99 -8.78
N ALA A 167 10.45 5.20 -8.55
CA ALA A 167 11.31 5.50 -7.41
C ALA A 167 10.58 5.30 -6.07
N VAL A 168 9.35 5.82 -5.94
CA VAL A 168 8.52 5.62 -4.73
C VAL A 168 8.19 4.14 -4.52
N SER A 169 7.91 3.40 -5.59
CA SER A 169 7.64 1.97 -5.52
C SER A 169 8.85 1.17 -5.05
N ALA A 170 10.06 1.56 -5.46
CA ALA A 170 11.31 0.97 -4.96
C ALA A 170 11.50 1.21 -3.46
N LEU A 171 11.27 2.46 -2.99
CA LEU A 171 11.34 2.80 -1.57
C LEU A 171 10.28 2.06 -0.74
N ALA A 172 9.05 1.96 -1.24
CA ALA A 172 8.00 1.20 -0.60
C ALA A 172 8.34 -0.30 -0.50
N ALA A 173 8.89 -0.88 -1.56
CA ALA A 173 9.36 -2.27 -1.57
C ALA A 173 10.52 -2.48 -0.57
N GLN A 174 11.45 -1.53 -0.46
CA GLN A 174 12.54 -1.53 0.51
C GLN A 174 12.00 -1.48 1.96
N ALA A 175 10.95 -0.70 2.21
CA ALA A 175 10.29 -0.62 3.49
C ALA A 175 9.42 -1.86 3.82
N GLY A 176 9.35 -2.85 2.92
CA GLY A 176 8.63 -4.11 3.15
C GLY A 176 7.17 -4.09 2.69
N ALA A 177 6.77 -3.19 1.80
CA ALA A 177 5.47 -3.23 1.18
C ALA A 177 5.26 -4.55 0.42
N TRP A 178 4.08 -5.16 0.60
CA TRP A 178 3.74 -6.43 -0.06
C TRP A 178 3.53 -6.27 -1.56
N ALA A 179 2.90 -5.18 -1.99
CA ALA A 179 2.68 -4.83 -3.39
C ALA A 179 2.59 -3.31 -3.55
N VAL A 180 2.65 -2.86 -4.80
CA VAL A 180 2.40 -1.47 -5.21
C VAL A 180 1.38 -1.45 -6.33
N ARG A 181 0.46 -0.48 -6.31
CA ARG A 181 -0.52 -0.27 -7.39
C ARG A 181 -0.04 0.88 -8.26
N VAL A 182 0.16 0.62 -9.54
CA VAL A 182 0.74 1.59 -10.48
C VAL A 182 0.06 1.51 -11.85
N HIS A 183 0.17 2.57 -12.65
CA HIS A 183 -0.31 2.59 -14.04
C HIS A 183 0.78 2.11 -15.01
N GLU A 184 2.03 2.54 -14.82
CA GLU A 184 3.18 2.07 -15.58
C GLU A 184 3.82 0.88 -14.86
N VAL A 185 3.59 -0.34 -15.39
CA VAL A 185 3.97 -1.58 -14.72
C VAL A 185 5.44 -1.93 -14.98
N ARG A 186 5.94 -1.76 -16.21
CA ARG A 186 7.25 -2.28 -16.62
C ARG A 186 8.40 -1.65 -15.81
N ALA A 187 8.51 -0.32 -15.85
CA ALA A 187 9.57 0.39 -15.13
C ALA A 187 9.46 0.20 -13.61
N THR A 188 8.24 0.17 -13.09
CA THR A 188 7.99 -0.10 -11.66
C THR A 188 8.40 -1.53 -11.27
N ALA A 189 8.06 -2.52 -12.06
CA ALA A 189 8.44 -3.91 -11.80
C ALA A 189 9.97 -4.08 -11.80
N ASP A 190 10.67 -3.42 -12.72
CA ASP A 190 12.14 -3.45 -12.78
C ASP A 190 12.76 -2.79 -11.54
N ALA A 191 12.24 -1.63 -11.10
CA ALA A 191 12.69 -0.96 -9.88
C ALA A 191 12.49 -1.85 -8.63
N VAL A 192 11.34 -2.49 -8.51
CA VAL A 192 11.04 -3.42 -7.40
C VAL A 192 11.92 -4.66 -7.44
N ARG A 193 12.20 -5.24 -8.62
CA ARG A 193 13.11 -6.39 -8.78
C ARG A 193 14.54 -6.04 -8.31
N VAL A 194 15.06 -4.87 -8.70
CA VAL A 194 16.38 -4.40 -8.26
C VAL A 194 16.43 -4.24 -6.74
N THR A 195 15.43 -3.60 -6.15
CA THR A 195 15.33 -3.45 -4.69
C THR A 195 15.35 -4.80 -3.98
N ARG A 196 14.62 -5.77 -4.51
CA ARG A 196 14.53 -7.13 -3.95
C ARG A 196 15.86 -7.89 -4.06
N ALA A 197 16.55 -7.77 -5.20
CA ALA A 197 17.86 -8.37 -5.42
C ALA A 197 18.91 -7.83 -4.43
N ILE A 198 18.91 -6.49 -4.20
CA ILE A 198 19.78 -5.85 -3.21
C ILE A 198 19.48 -6.36 -1.78
N ALA A 199 18.20 -6.47 -1.42
CA ALA A 199 17.81 -6.98 -0.10
C ALA A 199 18.26 -8.44 0.10
N GLN A 200 18.16 -9.28 -0.93
CA GLN A 200 18.64 -10.66 -0.90
C GLN A 200 20.17 -10.73 -0.77
N ALA A 201 20.92 -9.93 -1.50
CA ALA A 201 22.38 -9.88 -1.41
C ALA A 201 22.86 -9.50 -0.01
N ARG A 202 22.17 -8.58 0.68
CA ARG A 202 22.50 -8.20 2.07
C ARG A 202 22.34 -9.34 3.08
N THR A 203 21.41 -10.27 2.83
CA THR A 203 21.16 -11.42 3.72
C THR A 203 22.10 -12.60 3.44
N THR A 204 22.75 -12.62 2.29
CA THR A 204 23.69 -13.69 1.88
C THR A 204 25.15 -13.33 2.12
N ASP A 205 25.44 -12.09 2.54
CA ASP A 205 26.82 -11.69 2.85
C ASP A 205 27.24 -12.34 4.20
N PRO A 206 28.23 -13.26 4.22
CA PRO A 206 28.69 -13.87 5.47
C PRO A 206 29.34 -12.78 6.32
N THR A 207 28.89 -12.62 7.56
CA THR A 207 29.54 -11.82 8.59
C THR A 207 31.04 -12.07 8.54
N PRO A 208 31.92 -11.05 8.35
CA PRO A 208 33.34 -11.28 8.42
C PRO A 208 33.68 -11.93 9.76
N PRO A 209 34.59 -12.92 9.79
CA PRO A 209 34.98 -13.54 11.04
C PRO A 209 35.44 -12.45 12.01
N GLU A 210 34.92 -12.49 13.24
CA GLU A 210 35.39 -11.60 14.31
C GLU A 210 36.93 -11.70 14.34
N SER A 211 37.58 -10.55 14.10
CA SER A 211 39.02 -10.44 14.17
C SER A 211 39.41 -10.83 15.61
N GLY A 212 39.91 -12.02 15.75
CA GLY A 212 40.35 -12.56 17.03
C GLY A 212 41.24 -11.54 17.74
N ALA A 213 40.85 -11.22 18.95
CA ALA A 213 41.65 -10.49 19.90
C ALA A 213 43.01 -11.24 20.01
N HIS A 214 44.05 -10.69 19.39
CA HIS A 214 45.41 -11.12 19.65
C HIS A 214 45.70 -10.75 21.11
N GLY A 215 45.72 -11.80 21.91
CA GLY A 215 46.26 -11.77 23.24
C GLY A 215 47.70 -11.23 23.21
N ALA A 216 47.93 -10.12 23.80
CA ALA A 216 49.26 -9.69 24.22
C ALA A 216 49.52 -10.34 25.57
N GLU A 217 49.97 -11.60 25.49
CA GLU A 217 50.69 -12.27 26.57
C GLU A 217 52.17 -11.89 26.40
N GLY A 218 52.82 -11.41 27.41
CA GLY A 218 54.25 -11.52 27.42
C GLY A 218 55.04 -10.44 28.08
N ALA A 219 55.44 -10.74 29.25
CA ALA A 219 56.80 -10.64 29.77
C ALA A 219 57.28 -9.34 30.44
N ARG A 220 57.42 -9.53 31.73
CA ARG A 220 58.45 -9.03 32.67
C ARG A 220 58.29 -7.66 33.25
#